data_304da64d9262c946a544ab5a9bd01720
#
_entry.id   304da64d9262c946a544ab5a9bd01720
#
_cell.length_a   1.000
_cell.length_b   1.000
_cell.length_c   1.000
_cell.angle_alpha   90.00
_cell.angle_beta   90.00
_cell.angle_gamma   90.00
#
_symmetry.space_group_name_H-M   'P 1'
#
loop_
_entity.id
_entity.type
_entity.pdbx_description
1 polymer ?
#
loop_
_entity_poly.entity_id
_entity_poly.type
_entity_poly.pdbx_seq_one_letter_code
_entity_poly.pdbx_strand_id
1 'polypeptide(L)'
;MNDLDSLKKRASKVKSTLDQKIGVRQTHLNNLDVETKIFDENTYNKQLNSASIDLLNLASFQRRKNTVQHLETLIDAFSKAVYWQEYTFFFKVYDTSLTKLEPMMRKPASNDDFMEVDLKDGSGGGLLEIDSFAARLACNEIEGYEGPLFLDETFKSLSADKKVLDLMNVLEEYVKQTKKQFFFINHKADVYGKIADKILLTELVNKSTKVSEVSFEEIVTKYTYTVPKDEDEVED
;
A
#
# COMPACT_ATOMS: atom_id res chain seq x y z
N MET A 1 -71.82 -59.83 41.27
CA MET A 1 -70.66 -59.13 41.90
C MET A 1 -69.47 -58.91 40.96
N ASN A 2 -69.49 -59.50 39.77
CA ASN A 2 -68.32 -59.43 38.83
C ASN A 2 -68.29 -58.20 37.88
N ASP A 3 -69.35 -57.40 37.79
CA ASP A 3 -69.39 -56.31 36.80
C ASP A 3 -68.72 -55.02 37.27
N LEU A 4 -68.81 -54.74 38.58
CA LEU A 4 -68.26 -53.55 39.20
C LEU A 4 -66.66 -53.59 39.21
N ASP A 5 -66.12 -54.76 39.45
CA ASP A 5 -64.66 -54.97 39.48
C ASP A 5 -64.05 -54.92 38.07
N SER A 6 -64.84 -55.43 37.09
CA SER A 6 -64.46 -55.30 35.66
C SER A 6 -64.45 -53.83 35.21
N LEU A 7 -65.42 -53.03 35.59
CA LEU A 7 -65.50 -51.60 35.30
C LEU A 7 -64.39 -50.82 35.98
N LYS A 8 -64.12 -51.11 37.27
CA LYS A 8 -62.96 -50.49 37.97
C LYS A 8 -61.63 -50.80 37.30
N LYS A 9 -61.43 -52.03 36.83
CA LYS A 9 -60.19 -52.45 36.13
C LYS A 9 -60.00 -51.74 34.78
N ARG A 10 -61.11 -51.59 34.04
CA ARG A 10 -61.16 -50.84 32.78
C ARG A 10 -60.85 -49.33 33.01
N ALA A 11 -61.55 -48.75 34.01
CA ALA A 11 -61.30 -47.34 34.40
C ALA A 11 -59.84 -47.08 34.79
N SER A 12 -59.21 -47.96 35.61
CA SER A 12 -57.82 -47.91 36.01
C SER A 12 -56.89 -48.00 34.77
N LYS A 13 -57.16 -48.89 33.83
CA LYS A 13 -56.37 -49.03 32.59
C LYS A 13 -56.48 -47.79 31.71
N VAL A 14 -57.69 -47.24 31.55
CA VAL A 14 -57.89 -45.98 30.79
C VAL A 14 -57.15 -44.81 31.48
N LYS A 15 -57.22 -44.68 32.79
CA LYS A 15 -56.48 -43.65 33.56
C LYS A 15 -54.99 -43.79 33.35
N SER A 16 -54.42 -44.99 33.53
CA SER A 16 -52.98 -45.24 33.31
C SER A 16 -52.52 -44.88 31.87
N THR A 17 -53.37 -45.25 30.85
CA THR A 17 -53.04 -44.90 29.45
C THR A 17 -53.11 -43.38 29.23
N LEU A 18 -54.07 -42.69 29.88
CA LEU A 18 -54.17 -41.24 29.79
C LEU A 18 -52.99 -40.55 30.46
N ASP A 19 -52.64 -40.97 31.66
CA ASP A 19 -51.49 -40.43 32.39
C ASP A 19 -50.17 -40.62 31.58
N GLN A 20 -50.00 -41.77 30.96
CA GLN A 20 -48.85 -42.05 30.07
C GLN A 20 -48.84 -41.11 28.87
N LYS A 21 -49.97 -40.90 28.19
CA LYS A 21 -50.09 -39.98 27.06
C LYS A 21 -49.83 -38.52 27.46
N ILE A 22 -50.29 -38.11 28.66
CA ILE A 22 -50.03 -36.78 29.20
C ILE A 22 -48.50 -36.59 29.44
N GLY A 23 -47.85 -37.59 30.03
CA GLY A 23 -46.39 -37.56 30.25
C GLY A 23 -45.61 -37.45 28.92
N VAL A 24 -45.98 -38.25 27.93
CA VAL A 24 -45.33 -38.16 26.61
C VAL A 24 -45.56 -36.77 25.96
N ARG A 25 -46.78 -36.24 26.02
CA ARG A 25 -47.06 -34.89 25.53
C ARG A 25 -46.22 -33.81 26.25
N GLN A 26 -46.10 -33.91 27.57
CA GLN A 26 -45.30 -32.94 28.36
C GLN A 26 -43.82 -33.01 27.95
N THR A 27 -43.29 -34.21 27.74
CA THR A 27 -41.92 -34.38 27.23
C THR A 27 -41.73 -33.74 25.87
N HIS A 28 -42.66 -33.93 24.93
CA HIS A 28 -42.58 -33.29 23.62
C HIS A 28 -42.66 -31.77 23.71
N LEU A 29 -43.49 -31.20 24.59
CA LEU A 29 -43.59 -29.76 24.79
C LEU A 29 -42.26 -29.19 25.33
N ASN A 30 -41.65 -29.85 26.30
CA ASN A 30 -40.40 -29.46 26.86
C ASN A 30 -39.26 -29.51 25.82
N ASN A 31 -39.21 -30.58 25.00
CA ASN A 31 -38.23 -30.68 23.92
C ASN A 31 -38.44 -29.59 22.87
N LEU A 32 -39.68 -29.28 22.49
CA LEU A 32 -39.98 -28.20 21.59
C LEU A 32 -39.52 -26.84 22.10
N ASP A 33 -39.71 -26.55 23.39
CA ASP A 33 -39.22 -25.31 24.01
C ASP A 33 -37.70 -25.20 23.97
N VAL A 34 -36.98 -26.31 24.23
CA VAL A 34 -35.52 -26.36 24.12
C VAL A 34 -35.03 -26.16 22.69
N GLU A 35 -35.65 -26.86 21.74
CA GLU A 35 -35.30 -26.75 20.33
C GLU A 35 -35.56 -25.33 19.79
N THR A 36 -36.67 -24.71 20.20
CA THR A 36 -37.01 -23.34 19.82
C THR A 36 -35.94 -22.36 20.34
N LYS A 37 -35.49 -22.49 21.60
CA LYS A 37 -34.44 -21.65 22.17
C LYS A 37 -33.12 -21.81 21.42
N ILE A 38 -32.75 -23.05 21.08
CA ILE A 38 -31.54 -23.33 20.30
C ILE A 38 -31.64 -22.72 18.90
N PHE A 39 -32.79 -22.81 18.27
CA PHE A 39 -33.04 -22.23 16.95
C PHE A 39 -32.93 -20.69 16.98
N ASP A 40 -33.54 -20.05 17.96
CA ASP A 40 -33.50 -18.59 18.12
C ASP A 40 -32.04 -18.11 18.38
N GLU A 41 -31.31 -18.80 19.25
CA GLU A 41 -29.90 -18.50 19.53
C GLU A 41 -29.03 -18.68 18.28
N ASN A 42 -29.21 -19.76 17.54
CA ASN A 42 -28.48 -19.99 16.29
C ASN A 42 -28.80 -18.93 15.22
N THR A 43 -30.07 -18.52 15.14
CA THR A 43 -30.50 -17.47 14.21
C THR A 43 -29.87 -16.13 14.57
N TYR A 44 -29.85 -15.76 15.86
CA TYR A 44 -29.18 -14.56 16.34
C TYR A 44 -27.68 -14.59 16.04
N ASN A 45 -27.01 -15.70 16.34
CA ASN A 45 -25.56 -15.86 16.10
C ASN A 45 -25.23 -15.77 14.60
N LYS A 46 -26.10 -16.33 13.73
CA LYS A 46 -25.94 -16.22 12.28
C LYS A 46 -26.06 -14.76 11.81
N GLN A 47 -27.01 -14.01 12.34
CA GLN A 47 -27.17 -12.58 12.01
C GLN A 47 -25.98 -11.76 12.51
N LEU A 48 -25.51 -12.01 13.72
CA LEU A 48 -24.33 -11.35 14.30
C LEU A 48 -23.06 -11.62 13.47
N ASN A 49 -22.84 -12.87 13.09
CA ASN A 49 -21.71 -13.26 12.26
C ASN A 49 -21.77 -12.61 10.86
N SER A 50 -22.95 -12.55 10.24
CA SER A 50 -23.12 -11.87 8.96
C SER A 50 -22.79 -10.37 9.07
N ALA A 51 -23.35 -9.68 10.05
CA ALA A 51 -23.06 -8.26 10.29
C ALA A 51 -21.58 -8.00 10.59
N SER A 52 -20.92 -8.90 11.31
CA SER A 52 -19.47 -8.82 11.60
C SER A 52 -18.64 -8.98 10.33
N ILE A 53 -19.01 -9.90 9.45
CA ILE A 53 -18.33 -10.08 8.16
C ILE A 53 -18.52 -8.84 7.27
N ASP A 54 -19.71 -8.28 7.22
CA ASP A 54 -19.99 -7.08 6.44
C ASP A 54 -19.18 -5.88 6.94
N LEU A 55 -19.07 -5.72 8.26
CA LEU A 55 -18.24 -4.68 8.88
C LEU A 55 -16.74 -4.85 8.56
N LEU A 56 -16.23 -6.08 8.65
CA LEU A 56 -14.83 -6.39 8.32
C LEU A 56 -14.55 -6.14 6.83
N ASN A 57 -15.47 -6.49 5.94
CA ASN A 57 -15.35 -6.22 4.52
C ASN A 57 -15.31 -4.71 4.23
N LEU A 58 -16.20 -3.94 4.87
CA LEU A 58 -16.23 -2.49 4.75
C LEU A 58 -14.92 -1.85 5.26
N ALA A 59 -14.45 -2.25 6.43
CA ALA A 59 -13.19 -1.75 7.01
C ALA A 59 -11.99 -2.09 6.11
N SER A 60 -11.94 -3.30 5.58
CA SER A 60 -10.90 -3.75 4.66
C SER A 60 -10.91 -2.96 3.35
N PHE A 61 -12.10 -2.72 2.80
CA PHE A 61 -12.27 -1.89 1.60
C PHE A 61 -11.80 -0.45 1.83
N GLN A 62 -12.21 0.16 2.95
CA GLN A 62 -11.81 1.53 3.29
C GLN A 62 -10.29 1.64 3.48
N ARG A 63 -9.67 0.67 4.15
CA ARG A 63 -8.21 0.62 4.31
C ARG A 63 -7.51 0.55 2.96
N ARG A 64 -7.94 -0.33 2.06
CA ARG A 64 -7.38 -0.43 0.69
C ARG A 64 -7.51 0.88 -0.08
N LYS A 65 -8.68 1.50 -0.03
CA LYS A 65 -8.92 2.79 -0.68
C LYS A 65 -7.96 3.87 -0.17
N ASN A 66 -7.79 3.98 1.15
CA ASN A 66 -6.86 4.95 1.75
C ASN A 66 -5.41 4.67 1.33
N THR A 67 -5.02 3.39 1.27
CA THR A 67 -3.69 2.96 0.81
C THR A 67 -3.44 3.39 -0.64
N VAL A 68 -4.39 3.15 -1.54
CA VAL A 68 -4.30 3.56 -2.95
C VAL A 68 -4.18 5.08 -3.06
N GLN A 69 -5.02 5.83 -2.36
CA GLN A 69 -4.96 7.29 -2.34
C GLN A 69 -3.61 7.83 -1.83
N HIS A 70 -3.06 7.21 -0.80
CA HIS A 70 -1.75 7.62 -0.28
C HIS A 70 -0.64 7.39 -1.31
N LEU A 71 -0.62 6.21 -1.95
CA LEU A 71 0.29 5.89 -3.05
C LEU A 71 0.17 6.92 -4.19
N GLU A 72 -1.04 7.16 -4.69
CA GLU A 72 -1.29 8.13 -5.77
C GLU A 72 -0.80 9.52 -5.40
N THR A 73 -1.11 9.98 -4.19
CA THR A 73 -0.74 11.33 -3.72
C THR A 73 0.77 11.50 -3.68
N LEU A 74 1.51 10.53 -3.14
CA LEU A 74 2.96 10.64 -3.01
C LEU A 74 3.65 10.52 -4.38
N ILE A 75 3.25 9.57 -5.21
CA ILE A 75 3.81 9.39 -6.55
C ILE A 75 3.55 10.65 -7.38
N ASP A 76 2.32 11.13 -7.39
CA ASP A 76 1.93 12.33 -8.15
C ASP A 76 2.70 13.58 -7.68
N ALA A 77 2.93 13.74 -6.39
CA ALA A 77 3.72 14.84 -5.85
C ALA A 77 5.17 14.85 -6.34
N PHE A 78 5.84 13.69 -6.32
CA PHE A 78 7.21 13.56 -6.84
C PHE A 78 7.27 13.77 -8.35
N SER A 79 6.35 13.20 -9.10
CA SER A 79 6.31 13.32 -10.56
C SER A 79 6.07 14.76 -11.00
N LYS A 80 5.10 15.45 -10.39
CA LYS A 80 4.77 16.85 -10.70
C LYS A 80 5.89 17.81 -10.37
N ALA A 81 6.62 17.57 -9.32
CA ALA A 81 7.74 18.42 -8.93
C ALA A 81 8.87 18.40 -9.97
N VAL A 82 9.11 17.26 -10.63
CA VAL A 82 10.16 17.10 -11.62
C VAL A 82 9.70 17.39 -13.05
N TYR A 83 8.44 17.05 -13.36
CA TYR A 83 7.87 17.16 -14.72
C TYR A 83 6.79 18.26 -14.85
N TRP A 84 6.70 19.17 -13.87
CA TRP A 84 5.99 20.45 -13.97
C TRP A 84 4.51 20.34 -14.34
N GLN A 85 3.77 19.45 -13.65
CA GLN A 85 2.32 19.29 -13.78
C GLN A 85 1.81 18.75 -15.15
N GLU A 86 2.70 18.34 -16.05
CA GLU A 86 2.26 17.79 -17.34
C GLU A 86 1.57 16.42 -17.21
N TYR A 87 1.74 15.76 -16.07
CA TYR A 87 1.26 14.39 -15.86
C TYR A 87 0.52 14.26 -14.55
N THR A 88 -0.48 13.38 -14.52
CA THR A 88 -1.14 12.97 -13.30
C THR A 88 -1.06 11.45 -13.19
N PHE A 89 -0.47 10.95 -12.13
CA PHE A 89 -0.42 9.53 -11.82
C PHE A 89 -1.73 9.08 -11.16
N PHE A 90 -2.22 7.90 -11.51
CA PHE A 90 -3.37 7.27 -10.88
C PHE A 90 -3.35 5.75 -11.06
N PHE A 91 -4.07 5.03 -10.20
CA PHE A 91 -4.31 3.61 -10.40
C PHE A 91 -5.66 3.36 -11.07
N LYS A 92 -5.65 2.66 -12.20
CA LYS A 92 -6.86 2.15 -12.80
C LYS A 92 -7.32 0.92 -12.04
N VAL A 93 -8.55 0.99 -11.54
CA VAL A 93 -9.17 -0.07 -10.75
C VAL A 93 -10.06 -0.91 -11.65
N TYR A 94 -9.82 -2.21 -11.69
CA TYR A 94 -10.59 -3.15 -12.54
C TYR A 94 -11.68 -3.89 -11.80
N ASP A 95 -11.64 -3.88 -10.47
CA ASP A 95 -12.64 -4.52 -9.63
C ASP A 95 -13.03 -3.66 -8.43
N THR A 96 -14.23 -3.91 -7.90
CA THR A 96 -14.75 -3.21 -6.73
C THR A 96 -13.99 -3.57 -5.45
N SER A 97 -13.19 -4.64 -5.46
CA SER A 97 -12.42 -5.10 -4.31
C SER A 97 -11.06 -4.41 -4.17
N LEU A 98 -10.64 -3.61 -5.18
CA LEU A 98 -9.32 -2.96 -5.26
C LEU A 98 -8.16 -3.97 -5.18
N THR A 99 -8.34 -5.16 -5.72
CA THR A 99 -7.32 -6.21 -5.72
C THR A 99 -6.46 -6.18 -6.98
N LYS A 100 -6.98 -5.60 -8.07
CA LYS A 100 -6.26 -5.43 -9.31
C LYS A 100 -6.13 -3.95 -9.64
N LEU A 101 -4.93 -3.45 -9.52
CA LEU A 101 -4.55 -2.07 -9.79
C LEU A 101 -3.55 -2.05 -10.96
N GLU A 102 -3.72 -1.11 -11.86
CA GLU A 102 -2.79 -0.86 -12.96
C GLU A 102 -2.30 0.58 -12.88
N PRO A 103 -0.98 0.82 -12.81
CA PRO A 103 -0.44 2.16 -12.75
C PRO A 103 -0.60 2.83 -14.12
N MET A 104 -1.29 3.95 -14.13
CA MET A 104 -1.61 4.73 -15.32
C MET A 104 -1.15 6.17 -15.17
N MET A 105 -0.98 6.82 -16.28
CA MET A 105 -0.66 8.23 -16.35
C MET A 105 -1.64 8.95 -17.26
N ARG A 106 -2.10 10.11 -16.82
CA ARG A 106 -2.94 11.01 -17.59
C ARG A 106 -2.08 12.15 -18.10
N LYS A 107 -2.06 12.31 -19.42
CA LYS A 107 -1.34 13.38 -20.13
C LYS A 107 -2.32 14.37 -20.74
N PRO A 108 -1.99 15.67 -20.79
CA PRO A 108 -2.74 16.60 -21.62
C PRO A 108 -2.73 16.16 -23.09
N ALA A 109 -3.89 16.17 -23.71
CA ALA A 109 -4.04 15.98 -25.15
C ALA A 109 -4.40 17.31 -25.82
N SER A 110 -4.39 17.36 -27.16
CA SER A 110 -4.90 18.52 -27.88
C SER A 110 -6.40 18.68 -27.62
N ASN A 111 -6.85 19.90 -27.40
CA ASN A 111 -8.26 20.29 -27.17
C ASN A 111 -8.82 20.12 -25.75
N ASP A 112 -8.04 20.43 -24.71
CA ASP A 112 -8.44 20.32 -23.31
C ASP A 112 -8.89 18.91 -22.87
N ASP A 113 -8.55 17.91 -23.66
CA ASP A 113 -8.80 16.50 -23.35
C ASP A 113 -7.56 15.85 -22.72
N PHE A 114 -7.73 14.67 -22.12
CA PHE A 114 -6.66 13.92 -21.52
C PHE A 114 -6.54 12.55 -22.17
N MET A 115 -5.31 12.12 -22.38
CA MET A 115 -5.01 10.77 -22.82
C MET A 115 -4.50 9.95 -21.66
N GLU A 116 -5.16 8.80 -21.38
CA GLU A 116 -4.71 7.82 -20.41
C GLU A 116 -3.78 6.82 -21.10
N VAL A 117 -2.60 6.65 -20.56
CA VAL A 117 -1.57 5.74 -21.10
C VAL A 117 -1.03 4.87 -19.98
N ASP A 118 -0.66 3.64 -20.32
CA ASP A 118 0.08 2.76 -19.40
C ASP A 118 1.40 3.45 -19.03
N LEU A 119 1.77 3.36 -17.75
CA LEU A 119 2.99 3.97 -17.24
C LEU A 119 4.23 3.47 -17.99
N LYS A 120 4.28 2.18 -18.35
CA LYS A 120 5.41 1.58 -19.05
C LYS A 120 5.56 2.06 -20.48
N ASP A 121 4.44 2.23 -21.16
CA ASP A 121 4.42 2.58 -22.61
C ASP A 121 4.45 4.09 -22.82
N GLY A 122 3.95 4.85 -21.87
CA GLY A 122 3.75 6.27 -21.99
C GLY A 122 4.80 7.16 -21.32
N SER A 123 5.68 6.60 -20.48
CA SER A 123 6.69 7.34 -19.73
C SER A 123 8.10 7.07 -20.25
N GLY A 124 8.96 8.09 -20.24
CA GLY A 124 10.39 7.89 -20.39
C GLY A 124 10.99 7.25 -19.13
N GLY A 125 12.18 6.63 -19.26
CA GLY A 125 12.85 5.93 -18.15
C GLY A 125 13.00 6.75 -16.88
N GLY A 126 13.25 8.06 -17.00
CA GLY A 126 13.39 8.94 -15.84
C GLY A 126 12.11 9.14 -15.04
N LEU A 127 10.94 9.25 -15.69
CA LEU A 127 9.66 9.33 -14.99
C LEU A 127 9.34 8.02 -14.27
N LEU A 128 9.56 6.90 -14.95
CA LEU A 128 9.36 5.58 -14.35
C LEU A 128 10.25 5.35 -13.11
N GLU A 129 11.50 5.84 -13.12
CA GLU A 129 12.37 5.79 -11.95
C GLU A 129 11.81 6.60 -10.78
N ILE A 130 11.31 7.82 -11.03
CA ILE A 130 10.69 8.67 -10.00
C ILE A 130 9.44 8.01 -9.42
N ASP A 131 8.54 7.55 -10.27
CA ASP A 131 7.29 6.91 -9.83
C ASP A 131 7.55 5.64 -9.04
N SER A 132 8.51 4.83 -9.48
CA SER A 132 8.93 3.62 -8.77
C SER A 132 9.56 3.93 -7.41
N PHE A 133 10.36 4.98 -7.33
CA PHE A 133 10.96 5.44 -6.09
C PHE A 133 9.90 5.97 -5.12
N ALA A 134 9.01 6.85 -5.58
CA ALA A 134 7.91 7.39 -4.77
C ALA A 134 6.96 6.29 -4.27
N ALA A 135 6.67 5.29 -5.11
CA ALA A 135 5.89 4.12 -4.70
C ALA A 135 6.57 3.34 -3.57
N ARG A 136 7.90 3.15 -3.63
CA ARG A 136 8.65 2.51 -2.54
C ARG A 136 8.60 3.31 -1.25
N LEU A 137 8.71 4.66 -1.33
CA LEU A 137 8.57 5.52 -0.16
C LEU A 137 7.18 5.37 0.47
N ALA A 138 6.13 5.42 -0.33
CA ALA A 138 4.77 5.26 0.15
C ALA A 138 4.51 3.87 0.77
N CYS A 139 5.03 2.80 0.16
CA CYS A 139 4.98 1.46 0.75
C CYS A 139 5.69 1.41 2.11
N ASN A 140 6.89 2.00 2.21
CA ASN A 140 7.64 2.05 3.47
C ASN A 140 6.89 2.82 4.57
N GLU A 141 6.15 3.87 4.22
CA GLU A 141 5.29 4.59 5.16
C GLU A 141 4.12 3.74 5.64
N ILE A 142 3.44 3.07 4.70
CA ILE A 142 2.30 2.19 5.00
C ILE A 142 2.73 1.03 5.91
N GLU A 143 3.93 0.49 5.68
CA GLU A 143 4.51 -0.59 6.49
C GLU A 143 5.11 -0.10 7.83
N GLY A 144 5.21 1.21 8.03
CA GLY A 144 5.82 1.80 9.23
C GLY A 144 7.34 1.58 9.29
N TYR A 145 8.01 1.47 8.14
CA TYR A 145 9.46 1.29 8.10
C TYR A 145 10.18 2.59 8.50
N GLU A 146 10.96 2.56 9.55
CA GLU A 146 11.69 3.71 10.10
C GLU A 146 13.20 3.70 9.81
N GLY A 147 13.70 2.64 9.19
CA GLY A 147 15.13 2.48 8.90
C GLY A 147 15.63 3.40 7.77
N PRO A 148 16.95 3.50 7.60
CA PRO A 148 17.55 4.25 6.53
C PRO A 148 17.31 3.60 5.17
N LEU A 149 17.30 4.43 4.12
CA LEU A 149 17.15 4.00 2.74
C LEU A 149 18.48 4.16 1.98
N PHE A 150 18.90 3.09 1.32
CA PHE A 150 20.12 3.06 0.51
C PHE A 150 19.75 3.08 -0.98
N LEU A 151 20.27 4.03 -1.71
CA LEU A 151 19.98 4.31 -3.10
C LEU A 151 21.26 4.25 -3.92
N ASP A 152 21.43 3.20 -4.69
CA ASP A 152 22.60 2.95 -5.51
C ASP A 152 22.30 3.30 -6.96
N GLU A 153 23.04 4.27 -7.51
CA GLU A 153 22.88 4.83 -8.87
C GLU A 153 21.44 5.15 -9.25
N THR A 154 20.59 5.46 -8.28
CA THR A 154 19.19 5.80 -8.52
C THR A 154 19.12 7.13 -9.28
N PHE A 155 18.13 7.26 -10.16
CA PHE A 155 17.88 8.44 -11.02
C PHE A 155 18.91 8.68 -12.11
N LYS A 156 19.65 7.67 -12.50
CA LYS A 156 20.62 7.78 -13.63
C LYS A 156 19.93 8.05 -14.99
N SER A 157 18.66 7.67 -15.14
CA SER A 157 17.87 7.94 -16.35
C SER A 157 17.34 9.38 -16.41
N LEU A 158 17.54 10.19 -15.36
CA LEU A 158 17.24 11.61 -15.42
C LEU A 158 18.37 12.32 -16.19
N SER A 159 18.08 12.69 -17.44
CA SER A 159 19.05 13.24 -18.37
C SER A 159 19.50 14.68 -18.07
N ALA A 160 18.67 15.44 -17.31
CA ALA A 160 18.94 16.83 -17.02
C ALA A 160 19.24 17.04 -15.52
N ASP A 161 20.37 17.67 -15.22
CA ASP A 161 20.78 17.99 -13.83
C ASP A 161 19.73 18.84 -13.11
N LYS A 162 18.99 19.71 -13.82
CA LYS A 162 17.88 20.45 -13.27
C LYS A 162 16.79 19.55 -12.70
N LYS A 163 16.43 18.48 -13.42
CA LYS A 163 15.42 17.51 -12.95
C LYS A 163 15.88 16.75 -11.72
N VAL A 164 17.16 16.43 -11.65
CA VAL A 164 17.75 15.83 -10.46
C VAL A 164 17.67 16.80 -9.27
N LEU A 165 17.99 18.08 -9.47
CA LEU A 165 17.90 19.10 -8.42
C LEU A 165 16.45 19.30 -7.96
N ASP A 166 15.50 19.37 -8.89
CA ASP A 166 14.08 19.50 -8.55
C ASP A 166 13.61 18.30 -7.70
N LEU A 167 14.00 17.09 -8.08
CA LEU A 167 13.72 15.86 -7.32
C LEU A 167 14.36 15.91 -5.91
N MET A 168 15.63 16.35 -5.85
CA MET A 168 16.34 16.43 -4.58
C MET A 168 15.71 17.46 -3.63
N ASN A 169 15.21 18.58 -4.14
CA ASN A 169 14.49 19.56 -3.32
C ASN A 169 13.21 18.95 -2.71
N VAL A 170 12.44 18.17 -3.49
CA VAL A 170 11.26 17.47 -2.98
C VAL A 170 11.65 16.43 -1.93
N LEU A 171 12.74 15.72 -2.18
CA LEU A 171 13.24 14.73 -1.23
C LEU A 171 13.72 15.39 0.09
N GLU A 172 14.35 16.55 0.01
CA GLU A 172 14.73 17.32 1.19
C GLU A 172 13.49 17.70 2.03
N GLU A 173 12.41 18.18 1.39
CA GLU A 173 11.16 18.47 2.08
C GLU A 173 10.53 17.20 2.69
N TYR A 174 10.56 16.10 1.96
CA TYR A 174 10.11 14.79 2.45
C TYR A 174 10.92 14.34 3.69
N VAL A 175 12.24 14.48 3.66
CA VAL A 175 13.14 14.18 4.80
C VAL A 175 12.82 15.06 6.01
N LYS A 176 12.60 16.36 5.80
CA LYS A 176 12.23 17.29 6.89
C LYS A 176 10.94 16.86 7.60
N GLN A 177 9.97 16.37 6.85
CA GLN A 177 8.67 15.94 7.38
C GLN A 177 8.73 14.56 8.06
N THR A 178 9.42 13.60 7.43
CA THR A 178 9.42 12.19 7.88
C THR A 178 10.58 11.84 8.80
N LYS A 179 11.65 12.67 8.83
CA LYS A 179 12.92 12.42 9.51
C LYS A 179 13.64 11.15 9.04
N LYS A 180 13.31 10.65 7.86
CA LYS A 180 13.96 9.49 7.25
C LYS A 180 15.38 9.85 6.80
N GLN A 181 16.29 8.89 6.90
CA GLN A 181 17.66 9.03 6.46
C GLN A 181 17.87 8.33 5.10
N PHE A 182 18.55 9.00 4.19
CA PHE A 182 18.89 8.50 2.86
C PHE A 182 20.39 8.44 2.67
N PHE A 183 20.87 7.36 2.06
CA PHE A 183 22.24 7.19 1.62
C PHE A 183 22.23 7.04 0.10
N PHE A 184 22.82 8.00 -0.59
CA PHE A 184 23.01 7.96 -2.03
C PHE A 184 24.42 7.50 -2.36
N ILE A 185 24.52 6.48 -3.22
CA ILE A 185 25.75 6.05 -3.86
C ILE A 185 25.65 6.51 -5.30
N ASN A 186 26.45 7.49 -5.69
CA ASN A 186 26.35 8.09 -7.02
C ASN A 186 27.69 8.69 -7.48
N HIS A 187 27.90 8.71 -8.79
CA HIS A 187 29.08 9.31 -9.42
C HIS A 187 28.92 10.81 -9.71
N LYS A 188 27.71 11.35 -9.69
CA LYS A 188 27.41 12.78 -9.91
C LYS A 188 27.42 13.56 -8.58
N ALA A 189 28.55 13.54 -7.91
CA ALA A 189 28.70 14.18 -6.60
C ALA A 189 28.50 15.70 -6.64
N ASP A 190 28.75 16.35 -7.79
CA ASP A 190 28.55 17.77 -8.06
C ASP A 190 27.07 18.17 -8.05
N VAL A 191 26.16 17.25 -8.35
CA VAL A 191 24.71 17.48 -8.33
C VAL A 191 24.12 17.11 -6.96
N TYR A 192 24.38 15.91 -6.49
CA TYR A 192 23.79 15.38 -5.26
C TYR A 192 24.41 16.02 -3.99
N GLY A 193 25.66 16.39 -4.07
CA GLY A 193 26.39 16.98 -2.94
C GLY A 193 25.87 18.34 -2.49
N LYS A 194 25.13 19.06 -3.35
CA LYS A 194 24.56 20.40 -3.02
C LYS A 194 23.59 20.40 -1.85
N ILE A 195 22.92 19.28 -1.64
CA ILE A 195 21.87 19.14 -0.61
C ILE A 195 22.19 18.06 0.41
N ALA A 196 23.33 17.37 0.26
CA ALA A 196 23.74 16.35 1.21
C ALA A 196 24.23 16.99 2.51
N ASP A 197 23.74 16.51 3.65
CA ASP A 197 24.26 16.93 4.96
C ASP A 197 25.71 16.47 5.15
N LYS A 198 26.07 15.32 4.55
CA LYS A 198 27.41 14.73 4.60
C LYS A 198 27.75 14.02 3.30
N ILE A 199 29.01 14.18 2.90
CA ILE A 199 29.53 13.54 1.71
C ILE A 199 30.75 12.66 2.12
N LEU A 200 30.63 11.36 1.75
CA LEU A 200 31.72 10.40 1.97
C LEU A 200 32.34 10.04 0.62
N LEU A 201 33.56 10.47 0.42
CA LEU A 201 34.37 10.16 -0.76
C LEU A 201 35.10 8.82 -0.55
N THR A 202 34.90 7.90 -1.49
CA THR A 202 35.60 6.60 -1.53
C THR A 202 36.63 6.62 -2.65
N GLU A 203 37.89 6.36 -2.31
CA GLU A 203 39.01 6.34 -3.27
C GLU A 203 39.81 5.04 -3.14
N LEU A 204 40.26 4.52 -4.26
CA LEU A 204 41.19 3.39 -4.27
C LEU A 204 42.63 3.92 -4.25
N VAL A 205 43.30 3.78 -3.10
CA VAL A 205 44.67 4.21 -2.92
C VAL A 205 45.55 3.00 -2.59
N ASN A 206 46.54 2.71 -3.42
CA ASN A 206 47.49 1.58 -3.22
C ASN A 206 46.76 0.23 -2.99
N LYS A 207 45.72 -0.07 -3.78
CA LYS A 207 44.88 -1.28 -3.69
C LYS A 207 44.04 -1.38 -2.40
N SER A 208 43.93 -0.32 -1.64
CA SER A 208 43.09 -0.23 -0.44
C SER A 208 42.04 0.86 -0.63
N THR A 209 40.80 0.60 -0.22
CA THR A 209 39.74 1.62 -0.24
C THR A 209 39.93 2.56 0.94
N LYS A 210 40.08 3.85 0.65
CA LYS A 210 40.09 4.93 1.63
C LYS A 210 38.72 5.64 1.59
N VAL A 211 38.10 5.85 2.74
CA VAL A 211 36.88 6.64 2.90
C VAL A 211 37.22 7.90 3.69
N SER A 212 36.82 9.06 3.19
CA SER A 212 37.00 10.35 3.86
C SER A 212 35.72 11.18 3.77
N GLU A 213 35.40 11.91 4.85
CA GLU A 213 34.35 12.94 4.82
C GLU A 213 34.95 14.18 4.16
N VAL A 214 34.24 14.74 3.19
CA VAL A 214 34.71 15.90 2.40
C VAL A 214 33.57 16.92 2.28
N SER A 215 33.95 18.19 2.06
CA SER A 215 32.99 19.25 1.76
C SER A 215 32.56 19.24 0.30
N PHE A 216 31.44 19.90 0.01
CA PHE A 216 30.95 20.02 -1.39
C PHE A 216 31.96 20.81 -2.24
N GLU A 217 32.57 21.86 -1.68
CA GLU A 217 33.55 22.69 -2.37
C GLU A 217 34.83 21.89 -2.74
N GLU A 218 35.25 20.97 -1.88
CA GLU A 218 36.38 20.07 -2.18
C GLU A 218 36.07 19.13 -3.34
N ILE A 219 34.85 18.62 -3.42
CA ILE A 219 34.43 17.77 -4.53
C ILE A 219 34.38 18.55 -5.83
N VAL A 220 33.69 19.68 -5.86
CA VAL A 220 33.60 20.52 -7.05
C VAL A 220 34.99 20.90 -7.56
N THR A 221 35.88 21.32 -6.68
CA THR A 221 37.25 21.67 -7.05
C THR A 221 38.01 20.47 -7.64
N LYS A 222 37.86 19.29 -7.07
CA LYS A 222 38.60 18.09 -7.47
C LYS A 222 38.14 17.52 -8.79
N TYR A 223 36.81 17.54 -9.07
CA TYR A 223 36.22 16.88 -10.24
C TYR A 223 35.92 17.81 -11.41
N THR A 224 35.75 19.12 -11.21
CA THR A 224 35.59 20.07 -12.31
C THR A 224 36.85 20.22 -13.18
N TYR A 225 38.04 19.86 -12.65
CA TYR A 225 39.29 19.87 -13.39
C TYR A 225 39.55 18.63 -14.27
N THR A 226 38.71 17.61 -14.23
CA THR A 226 38.93 16.34 -14.91
C THR A 226 38.02 16.09 -16.12
N VAL A 227 37.19 17.04 -16.53
CA VAL A 227 36.52 16.97 -17.82
C VAL A 227 37.51 17.40 -18.89
N PRO A 228 38.02 16.51 -19.77
CA PRO A 228 38.77 16.93 -20.94
C PRO A 228 37.83 17.86 -21.73
N LYS A 229 38.30 19.05 -22.04
CA LYS A 229 37.71 19.83 -23.12
C LYS A 229 37.92 19.00 -24.38
N ASP A 230 36.83 18.53 -24.95
CA ASP A 230 36.87 18.00 -26.31
C ASP A 230 37.42 19.09 -27.23
N GLU A 231 38.71 18.99 -27.51
CA GLU A 231 39.38 19.70 -28.58
C GLU A 231 38.95 19.00 -29.89
N ASP A 232 37.76 19.29 -30.39
CA ASP A 232 37.39 19.01 -31.77
C ASP A 232 36.37 20.05 -32.26
N GLU A 233 36.75 21.35 -32.23
CA GLU A 233 36.33 22.28 -33.25
C GLU A 233 37.42 22.28 -34.32
N VAL A 234 37.35 21.29 -35.20
CA VAL A 234 38.05 21.39 -36.49
C VAL A 234 37.20 22.34 -37.35
N GLU A 235 37.75 23.57 -37.50
CA GLU A 235 37.35 24.48 -38.55
C GLU A 235 37.55 23.78 -39.91
N ASP A 236 36.50 23.71 -40.73
CA ASP A 236 36.53 23.76 -42.16
C ASP A 236 35.26 24.42 -42.73
#